data_930aac3cec99661210f4665be275c482
#
_entry.id   930aac3cec99661210f4665be275c482
#
_cell.length_a   1.000
_cell.length_b   1.000
_cell.length_c   1.000
_cell.angle_alpha   90.00
_cell.angle_beta   90.00
_cell.angle_gamma   90.00
#
_symmetry.space_group_name_H-M   'P 1'
#
loop_
_entity.id
_entity.type
_entity.pdbx_description
1 polymer ?
#
loop_
_entity_poly.entity_id
_entity_poly.type
_entity_poly.pdbx_seq_one_letter_code
_entity_poly.pdbx_strand_id
1 'polypeptide(L)'
;MGARAARSVGQGALVADFALYLHALHWSALAIGILYSLSLLVGAAATLLVGPLSDHFGAKGFLLGYEGVQLVAASIALSTTQPIWLGGAAILGAFGRGANGGAGPFAPAEQSWISRSVVEPQWAPIFHFNTSIGLSGMAAGALLAALPSVFEGMLPGAAAYRPLFLIVLIGSVVCLLFLRAAEALPAERATEEKSTLVEAATAKTKQPLWRLMLTFGSINTLNGLGIGMVGPLMAYWFHLRFGVGPAAIGGTMAIAFASAAFMSLIGLRLTRRFGLVGTVLRMRLLGLALLLALPFSPFFWLAMLIFIIRAALNQGNIGSRQALFLGLVDKDRRGLAATINSLSIQAPRAIGPTIAAAFFQWEMLVTPFLIAGALQGAYLYFFQRFFKGIEKKAR
;
A
#
# COMPACT_ATOMS: atom_id res chain seq x y z
N MET A 1 3.69 17.60 -2.26
CA MET A 1 4.71 16.65 -2.77
C MET A 1 5.91 16.50 -1.84
N GLY A 2 6.55 17.58 -1.33
CA GLY A 2 7.63 17.47 -0.34
C GLY A 2 7.25 16.72 0.93
N ALA A 3 6.06 17.00 1.49
CA ALA A 3 5.51 16.27 2.63
C ALA A 3 5.41 14.75 2.37
N ARG A 4 4.95 14.37 1.17
CA ARG A 4 4.88 12.97 0.73
C ARG A 4 6.25 12.31 0.69
N ALA A 5 7.25 12.98 0.09
CA ALA A 5 8.61 12.46 0.01
C ALA A 5 9.20 12.22 1.41
N ALA A 6 9.17 13.24 2.27
CA ALA A 6 9.71 13.17 3.63
C ALA A 6 9.09 12.03 4.46
N ARG A 7 7.76 11.93 4.47
CA ARG A 7 7.03 10.86 5.13
C ARG A 7 7.40 9.47 4.58
N SER A 8 7.50 9.34 3.26
CA SER A 8 7.74 8.06 2.60
C SER A 8 9.13 7.49 2.91
N VAL A 9 10.13 8.32 3.20
CA VAL A 9 11.46 7.85 3.65
C VAL A 9 11.35 7.07 4.95
N GLY A 10 10.71 7.63 5.98
CA GLY A 10 10.49 6.94 7.25
C GLY A 10 9.68 5.64 7.10
N GLN A 11 8.63 5.67 6.25
CA GLN A 11 7.84 4.47 5.96
C GLN A 11 8.67 3.39 5.28
N GLY A 12 9.52 3.74 4.30
CA GLY A 12 10.36 2.81 3.58
C GLY A 12 11.35 2.07 4.48
N ALA A 13 11.98 2.79 5.42
CA ALA A 13 12.88 2.21 6.40
C ALA A 13 12.18 1.16 7.28
N LEU A 14 11.02 1.50 7.83
CA LEU A 14 10.27 0.57 8.70
C LEU A 14 9.62 -0.60 7.95
N VAL A 15 9.28 -0.44 6.66
CA VAL A 15 8.70 -1.56 5.87
C VAL A 15 9.65 -2.73 5.76
N ALA A 16 10.94 -2.46 5.62
CA ALA A 16 11.95 -3.51 5.55
C ALA A 16 12.21 -4.14 6.93
N ASP A 17 12.32 -3.33 7.98
CA ASP A 17 12.94 -3.76 9.21
C ASP A 17 12.03 -3.87 10.42
N PHE A 18 10.80 -3.34 10.38
CA PHE A 18 9.97 -3.34 11.59
C PHE A 18 9.64 -4.75 12.08
N ALA A 19 9.37 -5.70 11.18
CA ALA A 19 9.13 -7.09 11.56
C ALA A 19 10.42 -7.77 12.09
N LEU A 20 11.59 -7.43 11.55
CA LEU A 20 12.89 -7.91 12.03
C LEU A 20 13.22 -7.34 13.41
N TYR A 21 12.91 -6.06 13.65
CA TYR A 21 13.03 -5.44 14.97
C TYR A 21 12.19 -6.16 16.03
N LEU A 22 10.91 -6.45 15.72
CA LEU A 22 10.05 -7.20 16.64
C LEU A 22 10.57 -8.62 16.87
N HIS A 23 11.10 -9.27 15.83
CA HIS A 23 11.76 -10.57 15.96
C HIS A 23 13.01 -10.51 16.86
N ALA A 24 13.84 -9.47 16.71
CA ALA A 24 14.99 -9.22 17.58
C ALA A 24 14.58 -8.92 19.05
N LEU A 25 13.35 -8.46 19.29
CA LEU A 25 12.72 -8.33 20.61
C LEU A 25 12.06 -9.64 21.09
N HIS A 26 12.31 -10.77 20.41
CA HIS A 26 11.75 -12.10 20.72
C HIS A 26 10.22 -12.20 20.61
N TRP A 27 9.57 -11.36 19.80
CA TRP A 27 8.15 -11.55 19.50
C TRP A 27 7.97 -12.78 18.63
N SER A 28 6.94 -13.58 18.93
CA SER A 28 6.57 -14.71 18.09
C SER A 28 6.08 -14.24 16.72
N ALA A 29 6.23 -15.08 15.69
CA ALA A 29 5.73 -14.78 14.36
C ALA A 29 4.24 -14.42 14.37
N LEU A 30 3.43 -15.16 15.15
CA LEU A 30 2.00 -14.90 15.30
C LEU A 30 1.73 -13.52 15.92
N ALA A 31 2.45 -13.12 16.97
CA ALA A 31 2.31 -11.80 17.59
C ALA A 31 2.63 -10.67 16.60
N ILE A 32 3.68 -10.82 15.80
CA ILE A 32 4.03 -9.90 14.70
C ILE A 32 2.87 -9.81 13.70
N GLY A 33 2.33 -10.95 13.26
CA GLY A 33 1.22 -10.98 12.32
C GLY A 33 -0.06 -10.33 12.84
N ILE A 34 -0.42 -10.57 14.11
CA ILE A 34 -1.56 -9.93 14.78
C ILE A 34 -1.37 -8.41 14.83
N LEU A 35 -0.17 -7.93 15.20
CA LEU A 35 0.13 -6.51 15.25
C LEU A 35 -0.03 -5.84 13.86
N TYR A 36 0.48 -6.47 12.81
CA TYR A 36 0.31 -5.99 11.44
C TYR A 36 -1.16 -5.99 11.01
N SER A 37 -1.91 -7.02 11.37
CA SER A 37 -3.35 -7.11 11.09
C SER A 37 -4.14 -6.00 11.77
N LEU A 38 -3.90 -5.76 13.06
CA LEU A 38 -4.52 -4.67 13.82
C LEU A 38 -4.16 -3.31 13.23
N SER A 39 -2.87 -3.10 12.89
CA SER A 39 -2.41 -1.87 12.25
C SER A 39 -3.11 -1.61 10.91
N LEU A 40 -3.28 -2.64 10.07
CA LEU A 40 -4.00 -2.54 8.80
C LEU A 40 -5.50 -2.29 9.00
N LEU A 41 -6.12 -2.93 10.00
CA LEU A 41 -7.54 -2.76 10.33
C LEU A 41 -7.82 -1.33 10.81
N VAL A 42 -7.02 -0.83 11.75
CA VAL A 42 -7.12 0.55 12.24
C VAL A 42 -6.89 1.55 11.09
N GLY A 43 -5.94 1.27 10.19
CA GLY A 43 -5.74 2.10 9.00
C GLY A 43 -6.90 2.07 8.01
N ALA A 44 -7.56 0.93 7.82
CA ALA A 44 -8.78 0.84 7.02
C ALA A 44 -9.92 1.64 7.66
N ALA A 45 -10.12 1.51 8.97
CA ALA A 45 -11.10 2.29 9.72
C ALA A 45 -10.79 3.79 9.67
N ALA A 46 -9.53 4.19 9.86
CA ALA A 46 -9.11 5.59 9.76
C ALA A 46 -9.34 6.16 8.35
N THR A 47 -9.21 5.33 7.30
CA THR A 47 -9.49 5.76 5.92
C THR A 47 -10.97 6.12 5.72
N LEU A 48 -11.91 5.46 6.42
CA LEU A 48 -13.34 5.81 6.41
C LEU A 48 -13.62 7.18 7.03
N LEU A 49 -12.83 7.54 8.02
CA LEU A 49 -12.98 8.79 8.74
C LEU A 49 -12.37 9.99 7.99
N VAL A 50 -11.61 9.73 6.90
CA VAL A 50 -10.97 10.82 6.12
C VAL A 50 -12.01 11.80 5.57
N GLY A 51 -13.10 11.31 4.98
CA GLY A 51 -14.17 12.16 4.43
C GLY A 51 -14.75 13.09 5.52
N PRO A 52 -15.44 12.54 6.53
CA PRO A 52 -16.07 13.35 7.58
C PRO A 52 -15.09 14.26 8.33
N LEU A 53 -13.90 13.80 8.63
CA LEU A 53 -12.89 14.60 9.34
C LEU A 53 -12.27 15.69 8.45
N SER A 54 -12.06 15.39 7.15
CA SER A 54 -11.58 16.40 6.21
C SER A 54 -12.64 17.47 5.90
N ASP A 55 -13.92 17.13 5.98
CA ASP A 55 -15.01 18.10 5.83
C ASP A 55 -15.11 19.02 7.06
N HIS A 56 -14.83 18.49 8.25
CA HIS A 56 -14.91 19.28 9.50
C HIS A 56 -13.63 20.10 9.76
N PHE A 57 -12.44 19.49 9.65
CA PHE A 57 -11.14 20.12 9.96
C PHE A 57 -10.40 20.64 8.74
N GLY A 58 -10.93 20.41 7.54
CA GLY A 58 -10.21 20.60 6.28
C GLY A 58 -9.15 19.51 6.03
N ALA A 59 -8.82 19.27 4.78
CA ALA A 59 -7.81 18.24 4.41
C ALA A 59 -6.43 18.52 5.04
N LYS A 60 -6.03 19.79 5.13
CA LYS A 60 -4.77 20.21 5.78
C LYS A 60 -4.78 19.91 7.27
N GLY A 61 -5.86 20.23 7.99
CA GLY A 61 -6.02 19.98 9.42
C GLY A 61 -5.96 18.48 9.73
N PHE A 62 -6.64 17.65 8.93
CA PHE A 62 -6.59 16.20 9.03
C PHE A 62 -5.16 15.65 8.85
N LEU A 63 -4.43 16.12 7.83
CA LEU A 63 -3.06 15.68 7.55
C LEU A 63 -2.09 16.07 8.68
N LEU A 64 -2.23 17.28 9.23
CA LEU A 64 -1.43 17.75 10.37
C LEU A 64 -1.69 16.90 11.62
N GLY A 65 -2.96 16.62 11.94
CA GLY A 65 -3.34 15.76 13.08
C GLY A 65 -2.81 14.33 12.91
N TYR A 66 -2.98 13.76 11.74
CA TYR A 66 -2.49 12.41 11.45
C TYR A 66 -0.96 12.29 11.55
N GLU A 67 -0.23 13.30 11.06
CA GLU A 67 1.23 13.33 11.16
C GLU A 67 1.70 13.60 12.60
N GLY A 68 0.92 14.35 13.39
CA GLY A 68 1.13 14.51 14.84
C GLY A 68 1.04 13.18 15.58
N VAL A 69 0.05 12.33 15.25
CA VAL A 69 -0.05 10.95 15.79
C VAL A 69 1.17 10.11 15.40
N GLN A 70 1.64 10.25 14.17
CA GLN A 70 2.85 9.56 13.69
C GLN A 70 4.09 9.95 14.49
N LEU A 71 4.24 11.24 14.77
CA LEU A 71 5.36 11.79 15.55
C LEU A 71 5.35 11.26 17.00
N VAL A 72 4.18 11.24 17.64
CA VAL A 72 4.01 10.67 18.99
C VAL A 72 4.33 9.18 18.97
N ALA A 73 3.83 8.43 17.98
CA ALA A 73 4.11 7.01 17.86
C ALA A 73 5.61 6.71 17.69
N ALA A 74 6.31 7.48 16.84
CA ALA A 74 7.75 7.34 16.66
C ALA A 74 8.53 7.66 17.95
N SER A 75 8.11 8.68 18.69
CA SER A 75 8.71 9.04 19.99
C SER A 75 8.54 7.94 21.03
N ILE A 76 7.36 7.32 21.12
CA ILE A 76 7.11 6.18 22.00
C ILE A 76 8.00 4.99 21.61
N ALA A 77 8.10 4.67 20.32
CA ALA A 77 8.91 3.55 19.85
C ALA A 77 10.42 3.75 20.09
N LEU A 78 10.89 5.01 20.12
CA LEU A 78 12.26 5.34 20.50
C LEU A 78 12.52 5.20 22.01
N SER A 79 11.51 5.49 22.83
CA SER A 79 11.68 5.57 24.29
C SER A 79 11.47 4.24 25.01
N THR A 80 10.69 3.30 24.43
CA THR A 80 10.35 2.04 25.11
C THR A 80 10.33 0.84 24.19
N THR A 81 10.66 -0.32 24.75
CA THR A 81 10.51 -1.65 24.13
C THR A 81 9.39 -2.46 24.75
N GLN A 82 8.64 -1.88 25.72
CA GLN A 82 7.53 -2.59 26.35
C GLN A 82 6.44 -2.92 25.31
N PRO A 83 5.97 -4.19 25.26
CA PRO A 83 5.08 -4.66 24.19
C PRO A 83 3.79 -3.85 24.03
N ILE A 84 3.18 -3.42 25.12
CA ILE A 84 1.91 -2.69 25.10
C ILE A 84 2.10 -1.31 24.46
N TRP A 85 3.10 -0.55 24.88
CA TRP A 85 3.37 0.80 24.36
C TRP A 85 3.90 0.77 22.93
N LEU A 86 4.85 -0.13 22.65
CA LEU A 86 5.40 -0.32 21.31
C LEU A 86 4.32 -0.83 20.34
N GLY A 87 3.48 -1.78 20.76
CA GLY A 87 2.37 -2.28 19.96
C GLY A 87 1.32 -1.21 19.66
N GLY A 88 0.92 -0.43 20.67
CA GLY A 88 0.03 0.73 20.50
C GLY A 88 0.61 1.77 19.55
N ALA A 89 1.88 2.13 19.70
CA ALA A 89 2.59 3.04 18.82
C ALA A 89 2.64 2.51 17.37
N ALA A 90 2.92 1.23 17.18
CA ALA A 90 2.97 0.60 15.87
C ALA A 90 1.61 0.57 15.16
N ILE A 91 0.53 0.34 15.90
CA ILE A 91 -0.85 0.35 15.37
C ILE A 91 -1.23 1.77 14.91
N LEU A 92 -1.02 2.76 15.77
CA LEU A 92 -1.36 4.16 15.49
C LEU A 92 -0.43 4.79 14.45
N GLY A 93 0.87 4.55 14.58
CA GLY A 93 1.92 5.04 13.68
C GLY A 93 2.00 4.26 12.36
N ALA A 94 1.25 3.17 12.23
CA ALA A 94 1.21 2.36 11.01
C ALA A 94 2.59 1.83 10.57
N PHE A 95 3.44 1.45 11.52
CA PHE A 95 4.78 0.97 11.25
C PHE A 95 4.76 -0.30 10.38
N GLY A 96 5.66 -0.39 9.42
CA GLY A 96 5.73 -1.52 8.48
C GLY A 96 4.59 -1.64 7.45
N ARG A 97 3.63 -0.72 7.44
CA ARG A 97 2.42 -0.81 6.58
C ARG A 97 2.69 -0.60 5.10
N GLY A 98 3.75 0.01 4.72
CA GLY A 98 3.99 0.53 3.37
C GLY A 98 4.39 -0.50 2.30
N ALA A 99 4.48 -1.80 2.59
CA ALA A 99 5.02 -2.83 1.69
C ALA A 99 4.39 -2.91 0.28
N ASN A 100 3.22 -2.30 0.08
CA ASN A 100 2.54 -2.23 -1.23
C ASN A 100 2.25 -0.78 -1.67
N GLY A 101 3.02 0.21 -1.21
CA GLY A 101 2.87 1.61 -1.60
C GLY A 101 1.61 2.30 -1.06
N GLY A 102 0.89 1.68 -0.13
CA GLY A 102 -0.31 2.24 0.48
C GLY A 102 0.03 3.21 1.62
N ALA A 103 -0.30 4.48 1.48
CA ALA A 103 -0.04 5.50 2.50
C ALA A 103 -1.14 5.61 3.59
N GLY A 104 -1.98 4.59 3.76
CA GLY A 104 -3.09 4.61 4.70
C GLY A 104 -4.05 5.80 4.48
N PRO A 105 -4.62 6.40 5.55
CA PRO A 105 -5.57 7.50 5.45
C PRO A 105 -4.94 8.81 4.93
N PHE A 106 -3.62 8.94 4.96
CA PHE A 106 -2.91 10.10 4.43
C PHE A 106 -3.15 10.28 2.92
N ALA A 107 -3.09 9.20 2.14
CA ALA A 107 -3.20 9.29 0.69
C ALA A 107 -4.57 9.81 0.19
N PRO A 108 -5.72 9.35 0.69
CA PRO A 108 -7.02 9.91 0.31
C PRO A 108 -7.16 11.39 0.67
N ALA A 109 -6.71 11.80 1.86
CA ALA A 109 -6.76 13.20 2.28
C ALA A 109 -5.85 14.10 1.41
N GLU A 110 -4.63 13.63 1.12
CA GLU A 110 -3.71 14.31 0.23
C GLU A 110 -4.27 14.43 -1.21
N GLN A 111 -4.84 13.35 -1.75
CA GLN A 111 -5.46 13.35 -3.07
C GLN A 111 -6.65 14.32 -3.14
N SER A 112 -7.48 14.35 -2.11
CA SER A 112 -8.58 15.33 -2.00
C SER A 112 -8.06 16.76 -1.99
N TRP A 113 -6.95 17.03 -1.28
CA TRP A 113 -6.36 18.37 -1.26
C TRP A 113 -5.75 18.76 -2.61
N ILE A 114 -4.98 17.85 -3.24
CA ILE A 114 -4.37 18.08 -4.56
C ILE A 114 -5.45 18.32 -5.63
N SER A 115 -6.55 17.55 -5.62
CA SER A 115 -7.64 17.71 -6.59
C SER A 115 -8.34 19.06 -6.52
N ARG A 116 -8.38 19.67 -5.34
CA ARG A 116 -8.90 21.04 -5.15
C ARG A 116 -7.92 22.14 -5.60
N SER A 117 -6.64 21.79 -5.73
CA SER A 117 -5.56 22.74 -6.06
C SER A 117 -5.24 22.82 -7.53
N VAL A 118 -5.75 21.89 -8.36
CA VAL A 118 -5.32 21.68 -9.74
C VAL A 118 -6.55 21.43 -10.61
N VAL A 119 -6.53 21.94 -11.86
CA VAL A 119 -7.62 21.71 -12.83
C VAL A 119 -7.68 20.25 -13.29
N GLU A 120 -8.88 19.77 -13.56
CA GLU A 120 -9.20 18.36 -13.83
C GLU A 120 -8.29 17.67 -14.88
N PRO A 121 -7.96 18.29 -16.04
CA PRO A 121 -7.11 17.65 -17.03
C PRO A 121 -5.69 17.27 -16.52
N GLN A 122 -5.24 17.91 -15.44
CA GLN A 122 -3.92 17.68 -14.84
C GLN A 122 -3.93 16.69 -13.68
N TRP A 123 -5.08 16.21 -13.23
CA TRP A 123 -5.17 15.29 -12.08
C TRP A 123 -4.40 13.99 -12.30
N ALA A 124 -4.61 13.33 -13.44
CA ALA A 124 -3.95 12.05 -13.70
C ALA A 124 -2.42 12.14 -13.72
N PRO A 125 -1.79 13.08 -14.46
CA PRO A 125 -0.34 13.28 -14.40
C PRO A 125 0.17 13.57 -12.99
N ILE A 126 -0.50 14.44 -12.23
CA ILE A 126 -0.08 14.86 -10.90
C ILE A 126 -0.20 13.71 -9.90
N PHE A 127 -1.28 12.92 -9.94
CA PHE A 127 -1.43 11.75 -9.07
C PHE A 127 -0.40 10.66 -9.37
N HIS A 128 -0.08 10.42 -10.64
CA HIS A 128 1.00 9.51 -11.02
C HIS A 128 2.36 10.00 -10.52
N PHE A 129 2.64 11.28 -10.69
CA PHE A 129 3.88 11.90 -10.21
C PHE A 129 3.99 11.86 -8.68
N ASN A 130 2.92 12.20 -7.96
CA ASN A 130 2.87 12.13 -6.49
C ASN A 130 3.05 10.68 -5.98
N THR A 131 2.49 9.70 -6.68
CA THR A 131 2.69 8.28 -6.38
C THR A 131 4.16 7.87 -6.59
N SER A 132 4.76 8.31 -7.70
CA SER A 132 6.19 8.05 -7.98
C SER A 132 7.11 8.69 -6.94
N ILE A 133 6.84 9.92 -6.51
CA ILE A 133 7.58 10.57 -5.41
C ILE A 133 7.46 9.74 -4.13
N GLY A 134 6.26 9.29 -3.77
CA GLY A 134 6.06 8.44 -2.60
C GLY A 134 6.86 7.14 -2.67
N LEU A 135 6.85 6.46 -3.81
CA LEU A 135 7.60 5.21 -4.01
C LEU A 135 9.11 5.45 -4.04
N SER A 136 9.58 6.56 -4.63
CA SER A 136 11.00 6.94 -4.61
C SER A 136 11.46 7.25 -3.18
N GLY A 137 10.64 7.95 -2.38
CA GLY A 137 10.90 8.16 -0.96
C GLY A 137 10.97 6.85 -0.17
N MET A 138 10.08 5.90 -0.45
CA MET A 138 10.14 4.56 0.14
C MET A 138 11.39 3.80 -0.29
N ALA A 139 11.84 3.94 -1.53
CA ALA A 139 13.09 3.34 -2.02
C ALA A 139 14.29 3.89 -1.24
N ALA A 140 14.38 5.22 -1.10
CA ALA A 140 15.43 5.85 -0.30
C ALA A 140 15.39 5.40 1.17
N GLY A 141 14.20 5.34 1.78
CA GLY A 141 14.02 4.83 3.13
C GLY A 141 14.43 3.38 3.29
N ALA A 142 14.10 2.53 2.33
CA ALA A 142 14.47 1.11 2.36
C ALA A 142 16.00 0.91 2.25
N LEU A 143 16.74 1.81 1.61
CA LEU A 143 18.21 1.79 1.66
C LEU A 143 18.73 2.08 3.08
N LEU A 144 18.05 2.97 3.82
CA LEU A 144 18.39 3.27 5.22
C LEU A 144 18.09 2.09 6.17
N ALA A 145 17.31 1.11 5.72
CA ALA A 145 17.12 -0.15 6.45
C ALA A 145 18.41 -0.99 6.58
N ALA A 146 19.50 -0.61 5.92
CA ALA A 146 20.83 -1.18 6.17
C ALA A 146 21.49 -0.68 7.47
N LEU A 147 20.98 0.41 8.08
CA LEU A 147 21.57 1.01 9.29
C LEU A 147 21.72 0.05 10.47
N PRO A 148 20.76 -0.84 10.80
CA PRO A 148 20.97 -1.81 11.87
C PRO A 148 22.24 -2.64 11.69
N SER A 149 22.54 -3.07 10.47
CA SER A 149 23.78 -3.83 10.18
C SER A 149 25.06 -3.01 10.38
N VAL A 150 24.99 -1.69 10.21
CA VAL A 150 26.12 -0.78 10.46
C VAL A 150 26.32 -0.53 11.95
N PHE A 151 25.20 -0.42 12.70
CA PHE A 151 25.23 -0.14 14.15
C PHE A 151 25.34 -1.39 15.02
N GLU A 152 25.29 -2.61 14.46
CA GLU A 152 25.32 -3.88 15.20
C GLU A 152 26.55 -4.02 16.10
N GLY A 153 27.70 -3.46 15.68
CA GLY A 153 28.94 -3.43 16.49
C GLY A 153 28.91 -2.41 17.65
N MET A 154 28.03 -1.39 17.59
CA MET A 154 27.94 -0.32 18.59
C MET A 154 26.70 -0.46 19.48
N LEU A 155 25.62 -0.98 18.93
CA LEU A 155 24.31 -1.12 19.58
C LEU A 155 23.87 -2.59 19.50
N PRO A 156 23.94 -3.38 20.58
CA PRO A 156 23.66 -4.82 20.51
C PRO A 156 22.17 -5.13 20.31
N GLY A 157 21.89 -6.15 19.49
CA GLY A 157 20.58 -6.74 19.30
C GLY A 157 19.52 -5.74 18.80
N ALA A 158 18.37 -5.70 19.42
CA ALA A 158 17.26 -4.85 19.00
C ALA A 158 17.57 -3.33 19.07
N ALA A 159 18.57 -2.91 19.87
CA ALA A 159 18.93 -1.50 19.94
C ALA A 159 19.49 -0.95 18.62
N ALA A 160 20.09 -1.79 17.78
CA ALA A 160 20.61 -1.41 16.46
C ALA A 160 19.50 -0.87 15.51
N TYR A 161 18.23 -1.20 15.76
CA TYR A 161 17.08 -0.73 14.96
C TYR A 161 16.55 0.65 15.39
N ARG A 162 16.95 1.18 16.55
CA ARG A 162 16.46 2.48 17.05
C ARG A 162 16.68 3.64 16.09
N PRO A 163 17.81 3.75 15.35
CA PRO A 163 18.01 4.82 14.37
C PRO A 163 16.91 4.92 13.31
N LEU A 164 16.22 3.81 12.98
CA LEU A 164 15.12 3.81 12.02
C LEU A 164 13.90 4.62 12.51
N PHE A 165 13.59 4.54 13.81
CA PHE A 165 12.53 5.36 14.40
C PHE A 165 12.89 6.84 14.45
N LEU A 166 14.18 7.17 14.59
CA LEU A 166 14.65 8.55 14.47
C LEU A 166 14.44 9.09 13.06
N ILE A 167 14.68 8.27 12.02
CA ILE A 167 14.39 8.65 10.62
C ILE A 167 12.89 8.92 10.44
N VAL A 168 12.01 8.09 11.01
CA VAL A 168 10.55 8.32 10.98
C VAL A 168 10.20 9.63 11.66
N LEU A 169 10.77 9.90 12.84
CA LEU A 169 10.54 11.11 13.60
C LEU A 169 10.98 12.37 12.82
N ILE A 170 12.19 12.36 12.26
CA ILE A 170 12.70 13.45 11.41
C ILE A 170 11.81 13.62 10.17
N GLY A 171 11.46 12.52 9.51
CA GLY A 171 10.57 12.53 8.33
C GLY A 171 9.20 13.12 8.65
N SER A 172 8.63 12.81 9.83
CA SER A 172 7.37 13.37 10.29
C SER A 172 7.47 14.86 10.61
N VAL A 173 8.55 15.30 11.25
CA VAL A 173 8.81 16.74 11.52
C VAL A 173 8.92 17.50 10.20
N VAL A 174 9.71 17.01 9.24
CA VAL A 174 9.87 17.64 7.92
C VAL A 174 8.53 17.65 7.17
N CYS A 175 7.75 16.56 7.24
CA CYS A 175 6.41 16.49 6.66
C CYS A 175 5.50 17.57 7.26
N LEU A 176 5.48 17.72 8.59
CA LEU A 176 4.70 18.76 9.29
C LEU A 176 5.11 20.17 8.86
N LEU A 177 6.42 20.44 8.70
CA LEU A 177 6.91 21.74 8.23
C LEU A 177 6.39 22.04 6.81
N PHE A 178 6.48 21.07 5.89
CA PHE A 178 5.90 21.23 4.54
C PHE A 178 4.39 21.42 4.54
N LEU A 179 3.65 20.69 5.40
CA LEU A 179 2.20 20.82 5.51
C LEU A 179 1.82 22.20 6.09
N ARG A 180 2.56 22.70 7.06
CA ARG A 180 2.32 24.04 7.63
C ARG A 180 2.62 25.15 6.63
N ALA A 181 3.73 25.04 5.88
CA ALA A 181 4.12 26.00 4.86
C ALA A 181 3.19 26.02 3.63
N ALA A 182 2.46 24.93 3.37
CA ALA A 182 1.51 24.88 2.28
C ALA A 182 0.28 25.75 2.56
N GLU A 183 -0.17 26.54 1.59
CA GLU A 183 -1.36 27.37 1.72
C GLU A 183 -2.62 26.49 1.81
N ALA A 184 -3.51 26.85 2.74
CA ALA A 184 -4.84 26.26 2.83
C ALA A 184 -5.72 26.90 1.75
N LEU A 185 -6.14 26.12 0.76
CA LEU A 185 -7.10 26.61 -0.23
C LEU A 185 -8.50 26.69 0.39
N PRO A 186 -9.25 27.78 0.14
CA PRO A 186 -10.63 27.91 0.61
C PRO A 186 -11.49 26.75 0.13
N ALA A 187 -12.42 26.29 0.98
CA ALA A 187 -13.32 25.17 0.68
C ALA A 187 -14.28 25.45 -0.50
N GLU A 188 -14.41 26.69 -0.94
CA GLU A 188 -15.43 27.15 -1.89
C GLU A 188 -15.18 26.80 -3.37
N ARG A 189 -14.02 26.25 -3.76
CA ARG A 189 -13.76 25.85 -5.17
C ARG A 189 -14.18 24.41 -5.52
N ALA A 190 -14.98 23.77 -4.70
CA ALA A 190 -15.46 22.40 -4.93
C ALA A 190 -16.78 22.33 -5.72
N THR A 191 -17.30 23.45 -6.24
CA THR A 191 -18.57 23.50 -6.95
C THR A 191 -18.33 23.64 -8.45
N GLU A 192 -18.79 22.63 -9.20
CA GLU A 192 -19.12 22.65 -10.62
C GLU A 192 -18.00 22.85 -11.66
N GLU A 193 -17.20 21.82 -11.91
CA GLU A 193 -16.75 21.56 -13.29
C GLU A 193 -16.95 20.09 -13.66
N LYS A 194 -17.86 19.86 -14.58
CA LYS A 194 -18.26 18.54 -15.11
C LYS A 194 -17.10 17.90 -15.85
N SER A 195 -16.69 16.71 -15.43
CA SER A 195 -15.67 15.88 -16.08
C SER A 195 -16.13 15.38 -17.46
N THR A 196 -15.51 15.88 -18.51
CA THR A 196 -15.80 15.52 -19.90
C THR A 196 -14.98 14.34 -20.44
N LEU A 197 -13.98 13.84 -19.70
CA LEU A 197 -13.05 12.80 -20.20
C LEU A 197 -13.49 11.35 -19.94
N VAL A 198 -14.59 11.11 -19.22
CA VAL A 198 -15.06 9.75 -18.89
C VAL A 198 -16.28 9.32 -19.75
N GLU A 199 -16.79 10.20 -20.58
CA GLU A 199 -17.98 9.93 -21.41
C GLU A 199 -17.76 8.85 -22.49
N ALA A 200 -16.53 8.56 -22.87
CA ALA A 200 -16.22 7.60 -23.92
C ALA A 200 -16.23 6.11 -23.48
N ALA A 201 -16.40 5.80 -22.19
CA ALA A 201 -16.37 4.41 -21.69
C ALA A 201 -17.64 3.97 -20.95
N THR A 202 -18.66 4.83 -20.87
CA THR A 202 -19.91 4.52 -20.15
C THR A 202 -20.96 3.89 -21.04
N ALA A 203 -20.82 2.62 -21.35
CA ALA A 203 -21.98 1.78 -21.66
C ALA A 203 -22.80 1.64 -20.36
N LYS A 204 -23.96 2.31 -20.29
CA LYS A 204 -24.91 2.24 -19.16
C LYS A 204 -25.23 0.79 -18.84
N THR A 205 -24.59 0.24 -17.81
CA THR A 205 -24.90 -1.10 -17.32
C THR A 205 -26.27 -1.00 -16.62
N LYS A 206 -27.29 -1.66 -17.16
CA LYS A 206 -28.65 -1.74 -16.58
C LYS A 206 -28.74 -2.54 -15.26
N GLN A 207 -27.60 -2.83 -14.60
CA GLN A 207 -27.59 -3.59 -13.35
C GLN A 207 -27.76 -2.66 -12.15
N PRO A 208 -28.55 -3.07 -11.13
CA PRO A 208 -28.69 -2.27 -9.92
C PRO A 208 -27.35 -2.15 -9.19
N LEU A 209 -27.01 -0.93 -8.77
CA LEU A 209 -25.71 -0.56 -8.20
C LEU A 209 -25.26 -1.49 -7.06
N TRP A 210 -26.19 -1.93 -6.20
CA TRP A 210 -25.86 -2.82 -5.08
C TRP A 210 -25.34 -4.20 -5.55
N ARG A 211 -25.87 -4.77 -6.64
CA ARG A 211 -25.37 -6.04 -7.22
C ARG A 211 -23.96 -5.88 -7.81
N LEU A 212 -23.72 -4.77 -8.48
CA LEU A 212 -22.40 -4.42 -9.00
C LEU A 212 -21.40 -4.31 -7.84
N MET A 213 -21.76 -3.58 -6.78
CA MET A 213 -20.93 -3.40 -5.60
C MET A 213 -20.66 -4.69 -4.84
N LEU A 214 -21.68 -5.55 -4.66
CA LEU A 214 -21.51 -6.85 -4.00
C LEU A 214 -20.60 -7.76 -4.82
N THR A 215 -20.82 -7.88 -6.13
CA THR A 215 -20.00 -8.74 -7.00
C THR A 215 -18.56 -8.25 -7.03
N PHE A 216 -18.36 -6.95 -7.23
CA PHE A 216 -17.01 -6.38 -7.29
C PHE A 216 -16.33 -6.43 -5.91
N GLY A 217 -17.08 -6.18 -4.84
CA GLY A 217 -16.62 -6.30 -3.47
C GLY A 217 -16.17 -7.71 -3.12
N SER A 218 -16.95 -8.74 -3.49
CA SER A 218 -16.59 -10.15 -3.26
C SER A 218 -15.33 -10.56 -4.04
N ILE A 219 -15.21 -10.12 -5.30
CA ILE A 219 -14.01 -10.34 -6.10
C ILE A 219 -12.80 -9.66 -5.47
N ASN A 220 -12.94 -8.41 -5.00
CA ASN A 220 -11.88 -7.67 -4.33
C ASN A 220 -11.46 -8.27 -2.99
N THR A 221 -12.38 -8.90 -2.26
CA THR A 221 -12.09 -9.62 -1.01
C THR A 221 -11.05 -10.71 -1.22
N LEU A 222 -11.19 -11.51 -2.27
CA LEU A 222 -10.20 -12.54 -2.63
C LEU A 222 -8.81 -11.93 -2.91
N ASN A 223 -8.78 -10.85 -3.66
CA ASN A 223 -7.53 -10.14 -3.94
C ASN A 223 -6.92 -9.50 -2.68
N GLY A 224 -7.75 -8.88 -1.85
CA GLY A 224 -7.33 -8.23 -0.60
C GLY A 224 -6.68 -9.22 0.35
N LEU A 225 -7.34 -10.34 0.63
CA LEU A 225 -6.83 -11.40 1.50
C LEU A 225 -5.51 -11.99 0.97
N GLY A 226 -5.44 -12.32 -0.33
CA GLY A 226 -4.22 -12.84 -0.94
C GLY A 226 -3.04 -11.86 -0.90
N ILE A 227 -3.29 -10.55 -1.08
CA ILE A 227 -2.26 -9.51 -0.92
C ILE A 227 -1.83 -9.39 0.54
N GLY A 228 -2.78 -9.48 1.47
CA GLY A 228 -2.54 -9.38 2.91
C GLY A 228 -1.63 -10.49 3.44
N MET A 229 -1.79 -11.72 2.94
CA MET A 229 -0.99 -12.86 3.39
C MET A 229 0.50 -12.75 3.01
N VAL A 230 0.82 -12.11 1.89
CA VAL A 230 2.20 -12.08 1.40
C VAL A 230 2.87 -10.72 1.62
N GLY A 231 2.16 -9.64 1.29
CA GLY A 231 2.77 -8.31 1.18
C GLY A 231 3.39 -7.78 2.48
N PRO A 232 2.64 -7.69 3.58
CA PRO A 232 3.11 -7.06 4.81
C PRO A 232 4.29 -7.77 5.49
N LEU A 233 4.36 -9.09 5.40
CA LEU A 233 5.38 -9.91 6.05
C LEU A 233 6.49 -10.37 5.10
N MET A 234 6.61 -9.76 3.91
CA MET A 234 7.58 -10.19 2.89
C MET A 234 9.03 -10.07 3.35
N ALA A 235 9.37 -8.96 4.02
CA ALA A 235 10.71 -8.75 4.59
C ALA A 235 11.03 -9.83 5.64
N TYR A 236 10.08 -10.12 6.51
CA TYR A 236 10.21 -11.15 7.53
C TYR A 236 10.34 -12.56 6.92
N TRP A 237 9.58 -12.85 5.85
CA TRP A 237 9.70 -14.11 5.12
C TRP A 237 11.09 -14.29 4.48
N PHE A 238 11.67 -13.24 3.90
CA PHE A 238 13.05 -13.29 3.37
C PHE A 238 14.05 -13.67 4.47
N HIS A 239 13.90 -13.08 5.65
CA HIS A 239 14.74 -13.41 6.81
C HIS A 239 14.58 -14.87 7.23
N LEU A 240 13.35 -15.33 7.43
CA LEU A 240 13.07 -16.72 7.86
C LEU A 240 13.52 -17.75 6.84
N ARG A 241 13.35 -17.47 5.55
CA ARG A 241 13.62 -18.44 4.47
C ARG A 241 15.09 -18.54 4.10
N PHE A 242 15.80 -17.42 4.10
CA PHE A 242 17.18 -17.34 3.56
C PHE A 242 18.20 -16.89 4.61
N GLY A 243 17.81 -16.57 5.83
CA GLY A 243 18.70 -16.08 6.88
C GLY A 243 19.34 -14.72 6.57
N VAL A 244 18.80 -13.95 5.61
CA VAL A 244 19.37 -12.67 5.19
C VAL A 244 19.04 -11.56 6.18
N GLY A 245 20.01 -10.65 6.38
CA GLY A 245 19.89 -9.52 7.29
C GLY A 245 19.23 -8.26 6.69
N PRO A 246 19.11 -7.20 7.53
CA PRO A 246 18.46 -5.94 7.16
C PRO A 246 18.99 -5.29 5.89
N ALA A 247 20.31 -5.28 5.68
CA ALA A 247 20.94 -4.67 4.51
C ALA A 247 20.51 -5.32 3.18
N ALA A 248 20.46 -6.64 3.10
CA ALA A 248 20.04 -7.36 1.91
C ALA A 248 18.53 -7.18 1.64
N ILE A 249 17.72 -7.22 2.69
CA ILE A 249 16.27 -7.00 2.60
C ILE A 249 15.97 -5.55 2.22
N GLY A 250 16.61 -4.58 2.87
CA GLY A 250 16.48 -3.16 2.56
C GLY A 250 16.84 -2.83 1.12
N GLY A 251 17.96 -3.35 0.62
CA GLY A 251 18.37 -3.23 -0.78
C GLY A 251 17.32 -3.83 -1.75
N THR A 252 16.80 -5.01 -1.43
CA THR A 252 15.72 -5.65 -2.22
C THR A 252 14.47 -4.79 -2.28
N MET A 253 14.02 -4.28 -1.13
CA MET A 253 12.83 -3.41 -1.05
C MET A 253 13.06 -2.09 -1.79
N ALA A 254 14.25 -1.50 -1.68
CA ALA A 254 14.62 -0.27 -2.38
C ALA A 254 14.50 -0.43 -3.90
N ILE A 255 15.09 -1.48 -4.46
CA ILE A 255 15.00 -1.76 -5.90
C ILE A 255 13.54 -2.06 -6.29
N ALA A 256 12.79 -2.80 -5.47
CA ALA A 256 11.40 -3.09 -5.73
C ALA A 256 10.53 -1.81 -5.76
N PHE A 257 10.73 -0.88 -4.83
CA PHE A 257 10.01 0.41 -4.82
C PHE A 257 10.43 1.31 -5.98
N ALA A 258 11.72 1.37 -6.31
CA ALA A 258 12.21 2.12 -7.47
C ALA A 258 11.62 1.57 -8.79
N SER A 259 11.62 0.25 -8.96
CA SER A 259 11.00 -0.43 -10.11
C SER A 259 9.49 -0.19 -10.18
N ALA A 260 8.81 -0.18 -9.03
CA ALA A 260 7.38 0.13 -8.93
C ALA A 260 7.09 1.60 -9.28
N ALA A 261 7.94 2.54 -8.86
CA ALA A 261 7.85 3.96 -9.23
C ALA A 261 7.95 4.13 -10.75
N PHE A 262 8.95 3.51 -11.36
CA PHE A 262 9.14 3.52 -12.80
C PHE A 262 7.96 2.90 -13.56
N MET A 263 7.47 1.75 -13.11
CA MET A 263 6.34 1.06 -13.74
C MET A 263 5.02 1.84 -13.59
N SER A 264 4.87 2.64 -12.53
CA SER A 264 3.69 3.51 -12.38
C SER A 264 3.59 4.56 -13.48
N LEU A 265 4.73 5.06 -13.98
CA LEU A 265 4.79 6.01 -15.10
C LEU A 265 4.55 5.34 -16.46
N ILE A 266 5.00 4.10 -16.62
CA ILE A 266 4.83 3.33 -17.88
C ILE A 266 3.43 2.73 -18.00
N GLY A 267 2.76 2.45 -16.89
CA GLY A 267 1.44 1.78 -16.86
C GLY A 267 0.41 2.43 -17.80
N LEU A 268 0.44 3.75 -17.93
CA LEU A 268 -0.43 4.48 -18.86
C LEU A 268 -0.16 4.14 -20.34
N ARG A 269 1.13 4.00 -20.74
CA ARG A 269 1.51 3.62 -22.11
C ARG A 269 1.04 2.19 -22.44
N LEU A 270 1.18 1.27 -21.49
CA LEU A 270 0.72 -0.11 -21.66
C LEU A 270 -0.81 -0.18 -21.79
N THR A 271 -1.53 0.63 -21.01
CA THR A 271 -3.00 0.72 -21.10
C THR A 271 -3.46 1.21 -22.46
N ARG A 272 -2.77 2.19 -23.05
CA ARG A 272 -3.06 2.66 -24.42
C ARG A 272 -2.85 1.57 -25.48
N ARG A 273 -1.84 0.69 -25.30
CA ARG A 273 -1.50 -0.37 -26.25
C ARG A 273 -2.39 -1.61 -26.12
N PHE A 274 -2.74 -2.01 -24.91
CA PHE A 274 -3.41 -3.30 -24.63
C PHE A 274 -4.85 -3.15 -24.11
N GLY A 275 -5.34 -1.92 -23.97
CA GLY A 275 -6.61 -1.62 -23.32
C GLY A 275 -6.56 -1.80 -21.79
N LEU A 276 -7.59 -1.31 -21.09
CA LEU A 276 -7.65 -1.34 -19.62
C LEU A 276 -7.71 -2.78 -19.09
N VAL A 277 -8.64 -3.59 -19.57
CA VAL A 277 -8.83 -4.98 -19.12
C VAL A 277 -7.64 -5.86 -19.49
N GLY A 278 -7.15 -5.72 -20.74
CA GLY A 278 -6.01 -6.49 -21.23
C GLY A 278 -4.72 -6.23 -20.44
N THR A 279 -4.46 -4.97 -20.06
CA THR A 279 -3.30 -4.61 -19.24
C THR A 279 -3.38 -5.22 -17.85
N VAL A 280 -4.52 -5.06 -17.16
CA VAL A 280 -4.73 -5.62 -15.83
C VAL A 280 -4.58 -7.14 -15.86
N LEU A 281 -5.19 -7.82 -16.80
CA LEU A 281 -5.19 -9.28 -16.86
C LEU A 281 -3.77 -9.84 -17.11
N ARG A 282 -3.04 -9.29 -18.10
CA ARG A 282 -1.68 -9.77 -18.44
C ARG A 282 -0.69 -9.53 -17.29
N MET A 283 -0.67 -8.31 -16.70
CA MET A 283 0.22 -7.99 -15.60
C MET A 283 -0.08 -8.84 -14.36
N ARG A 284 -1.36 -9.06 -14.08
CA ARG A 284 -1.78 -9.86 -12.92
C ARG A 284 -1.52 -11.35 -13.12
N LEU A 285 -1.70 -11.89 -14.33
CA LEU A 285 -1.41 -13.28 -14.62
C LEU A 285 0.08 -13.58 -14.46
N LEU A 286 0.94 -12.70 -15.02
CA LEU A 286 2.38 -12.81 -14.85
C LEU A 286 2.78 -12.64 -13.37
N GLY A 287 2.18 -11.67 -12.68
CA GLY A 287 2.39 -11.47 -11.24
C GLY A 287 1.97 -12.66 -10.38
N LEU A 288 0.92 -13.40 -10.78
CA LEU A 288 0.49 -14.64 -10.14
C LEU A 288 1.48 -15.77 -10.36
N ALA A 289 1.98 -15.96 -11.60
CA ALA A 289 3.00 -16.96 -11.89
C ALA A 289 4.27 -16.71 -11.04
N LEU A 290 4.72 -15.46 -10.97
CA LEU A 290 5.86 -15.05 -10.14
C LEU A 290 5.60 -15.23 -8.63
N LEU A 291 4.35 -15.01 -8.17
CA LEU A 291 3.97 -15.27 -6.78
C LEU A 291 4.12 -16.73 -6.41
N LEU A 292 3.66 -17.62 -7.29
CA LEU A 292 3.74 -19.07 -7.06
C LEU A 292 5.17 -19.60 -7.19
N ALA A 293 5.99 -19.01 -8.05
CA ALA A 293 7.40 -19.38 -8.22
C ALA A 293 8.28 -18.93 -7.04
N LEU A 294 7.93 -17.81 -6.40
CA LEU A 294 8.76 -17.16 -5.37
C LEU A 294 9.16 -18.09 -4.21
N PRO A 295 8.26 -18.83 -3.54
CA PRO A 295 8.62 -19.66 -2.38
C PRO A 295 9.48 -20.89 -2.75
N PHE A 296 9.54 -21.26 -4.02
CA PHE A 296 10.36 -22.36 -4.52
C PHE A 296 11.75 -21.91 -4.99
N SER A 297 12.10 -20.64 -4.83
CA SER A 297 13.42 -20.14 -5.18
C SER A 297 14.50 -20.82 -4.32
N PRO A 298 15.54 -21.41 -4.95
CA PRO A 298 16.58 -22.14 -4.21
C PRO A 298 17.55 -21.20 -3.46
N PHE A 299 17.69 -19.96 -3.90
CA PHE A 299 18.60 -18.97 -3.33
C PHE A 299 18.00 -17.56 -3.34
N PHE A 300 18.49 -16.72 -2.44
CA PHE A 300 17.96 -15.37 -2.18
C PHE A 300 17.92 -14.47 -3.43
N TRP A 301 18.96 -14.46 -4.25
CA TRP A 301 19.03 -13.58 -5.42
C TRP A 301 17.95 -13.84 -6.46
N LEU A 302 17.57 -15.10 -6.65
CA LEU A 302 16.45 -15.44 -7.54
C LEU A 302 15.12 -14.99 -6.95
N ALA A 303 14.92 -15.21 -5.64
CA ALA A 303 13.72 -14.75 -4.94
C ALA A 303 13.60 -13.21 -4.98
N MET A 304 14.71 -12.50 -4.78
CA MET A 304 14.82 -11.06 -4.91
C MET A 304 14.38 -10.58 -6.30
N LEU A 305 14.93 -11.18 -7.36
CA LEU A 305 14.59 -10.81 -8.74
C LEU A 305 13.10 -11.02 -9.05
N ILE A 306 12.58 -12.20 -8.67
CA ILE A 306 11.14 -12.52 -8.83
C ILE A 306 10.27 -11.50 -8.09
N PHE A 307 10.63 -11.16 -6.86
CA PHE A 307 9.90 -10.19 -6.05
C PHE A 307 9.91 -8.79 -6.67
N ILE A 308 11.05 -8.30 -7.15
CA ILE A 308 11.20 -6.99 -7.79
C ILE A 308 10.32 -6.89 -9.04
N ILE A 309 10.38 -7.88 -9.93
CA ILE A 309 9.57 -7.90 -11.15
C ILE A 309 8.07 -7.93 -10.79
N ARG A 310 7.68 -8.76 -9.82
CA ARG A 310 6.31 -8.85 -9.34
C ARG A 310 5.81 -7.54 -8.73
N ALA A 311 6.64 -6.85 -7.95
CA ALA A 311 6.30 -5.56 -7.35
C ALA A 311 6.03 -4.49 -8.42
N ALA A 312 6.88 -4.41 -9.44
CA ALA A 312 6.72 -3.53 -10.58
C ALA A 312 5.39 -3.80 -11.34
N LEU A 313 5.12 -5.06 -11.69
CA LEU A 313 3.90 -5.46 -12.38
C LEU A 313 2.62 -5.13 -11.58
N ASN A 314 2.65 -5.35 -10.27
CA ASN A 314 1.52 -5.04 -9.40
C ASN A 314 1.22 -3.55 -9.35
N GLN A 315 2.24 -2.70 -9.33
CA GLN A 315 2.07 -1.25 -9.30
C GLN A 315 1.54 -0.71 -10.62
N GLY A 316 2.04 -1.21 -11.76
CA GLY A 316 1.67 -0.74 -13.09
C GLY A 316 0.19 -0.92 -13.47
N ASN A 317 -0.55 -1.81 -12.78
CA ASN A 317 -1.98 -2.05 -13.09
C ASN A 317 -2.96 -1.32 -12.15
N ILE A 318 -2.52 -0.63 -11.10
CA ILE A 318 -3.41 -0.01 -10.11
C ILE A 318 -4.29 1.06 -10.75
N GLY A 319 -3.71 1.97 -11.54
CA GLY A 319 -4.46 3.04 -12.23
C GLY A 319 -5.50 2.50 -13.21
N SER A 320 -5.13 1.50 -14.01
CA SER A 320 -6.05 0.87 -14.96
C SER A 320 -7.25 0.21 -14.26
N ARG A 321 -7.02 -0.44 -13.12
CA ARG A 321 -8.08 -1.06 -12.33
C ARG A 321 -9.01 -0.04 -11.70
N GLN A 322 -8.48 1.08 -11.19
CA GLN A 322 -9.28 2.17 -10.64
C GLN A 322 -10.15 2.81 -11.73
N ALA A 323 -9.57 3.08 -12.90
CA ALA A 323 -10.31 3.64 -14.04
C ALA A 323 -11.45 2.72 -14.51
N LEU A 324 -11.19 1.40 -14.60
CA LEU A 324 -12.22 0.41 -14.92
C LEU A 324 -13.39 0.47 -13.94
N PHE A 325 -13.11 0.51 -12.66
CA PHE A 325 -14.16 0.50 -11.64
C PHE A 325 -14.96 1.79 -11.65
N LEU A 326 -14.32 2.95 -11.68
CA LEU A 326 -14.98 4.26 -11.69
C LEU A 326 -15.80 4.50 -12.95
N GLY A 327 -15.37 3.90 -14.10
CA GLY A 327 -16.11 3.96 -15.35
C GLY A 327 -17.45 3.19 -15.34
N LEU A 328 -17.65 2.26 -14.39
CA LEU A 328 -18.90 1.48 -14.25
C LEU A 328 -19.95 2.13 -13.34
N VAL A 329 -19.59 3.24 -12.66
CA VAL A 329 -20.45 3.86 -11.64
C VAL A 329 -20.86 5.27 -12.07
N ASP A 330 -22.16 5.60 -11.86
CA ASP A 330 -22.71 6.92 -12.12
C ASP A 330 -21.96 8.01 -11.31
N LYS A 331 -21.84 9.22 -11.89
CA LYS A 331 -21.06 10.34 -11.34
C LYS A 331 -21.45 10.65 -9.89
N ASP A 332 -22.73 10.69 -9.58
CA ASP A 332 -23.27 11.05 -8.26
C ASP A 332 -22.96 10.02 -7.15
N ARG A 333 -22.59 8.78 -7.53
CA ARG A 333 -22.35 7.68 -6.60
C ARG A 333 -20.90 7.21 -6.57
N ARG A 334 -20.00 7.89 -7.28
CA ARG A 334 -18.57 7.51 -7.36
C ARG A 334 -17.86 7.54 -6.01
N GLY A 335 -18.20 8.49 -5.14
CA GLY A 335 -17.63 8.57 -3.80
C GLY A 335 -17.94 7.33 -2.95
N LEU A 336 -19.23 6.94 -2.89
CA LEU A 336 -19.66 5.73 -2.17
C LEU A 336 -19.04 4.48 -2.77
N ALA A 337 -19.01 4.37 -4.10
CA ALA A 337 -18.41 3.24 -4.79
C ALA A 337 -16.90 3.14 -4.54
N ALA A 338 -16.15 4.23 -4.56
CA ALA A 338 -14.74 4.27 -4.24
C ALA A 338 -14.47 3.82 -2.80
N THR A 339 -15.30 4.23 -1.84
CA THR A 339 -15.22 3.81 -0.44
C THR A 339 -15.45 2.32 -0.30
N ILE A 340 -16.51 1.77 -0.89
CA ILE A 340 -16.83 0.33 -0.86
C ILE A 340 -15.72 -0.47 -1.54
N ASN A 341 -15.22 -0.02 -2.69
CA ASN A 341 -14.08 -0.65 -3.38
C ASN A 341 -12.83 -0.66 -2.52
N SER A 342 -12.52 0.44 -1.83
CA SER A 342 -11.36 0.52 -0.94
C SER A 342 -11.49 -0.43 0.23
N LEU A 343 -12.64 -0.45 0.90
CA LEU A 343 -12.91 -1.32 2.04
C LEU A 343 -12.90 -2.80 1.67
N SER A 344 -13.49 -3.16 0.53
CA SER A 344 -13.54 -4.55 0.05
C SER A 344 -12.16 -5.14 -0.22
N ILE A 345 -11.13 -4.29 -0.36
CA ILE A 345 -9.74 -4.72 -0.47
C ILE A 345 -9.03 -4.64 0.90
N GLN A 346 -9.19 -3.52 1.62
CA GLN A 346 -8.38 -3.23 2.80
C GLN A 346 -8.80 -4.05 4.03
N ALA A 347 -10.10 -4.26 4.25
CA ALA A 347 -10.57 -5.04 5.39
C ALA A 347 -10.14 -6.52 5.31
N PRO A 348 -10.35 -7.25 4.18
CA PRO A 348 -9.83 -8.62 4.04
C PRO A 348 -8.29 -8.68 4.07
N ARG A 349 -7.61 -7.68 3.50
CA ARG A 349 -6.15 -7.57 3.55
C ARG A 349 -5.61 -7.51 4.97
N ALA A 350 -6.36 -6.92 5.89
CA ALA A 350 -5.96 -6.82 7.30
C ALA A 350 -5.90 -8.17 8.02
N ILE A 351 -6.65 -9.17 7.57
CA ILE A 351 -6.64 -10.53 8.17
C ILE A 351 -5.42 -11.34 7.72
N GLY A 352 -4.92 -11.05 6.51
CA GLY A 352 -3.84 -11.81 5.86
C GLY A 352 -2.58 -12.02 6.69
N PRO A 353 -2.01 -10.98 7.33
CA PRO A 353 -0.77 -11.11 8.10
C PRO A 353 -0.88 -12.10 9.26
N THR A 354 -2.00 -12.11 10.01
CA THR A 354 -2.23 -13.08 11.08
C THR A 354 -2.22 -14.51 10.56
N ILE A 355 -2.91 -14.77 9.44
CA ILE A 355 -2.96 -16.11 8.84
C ILE A 355 -1.57 -16.53 8.37
N ALA A 356 -0.85 -15.68 7.65
CA ALA A 356 0.49 -15.99 7.17
C ALA A 356 1.47 -16.24 8.31
N ALA A 357 1.42 -15.41 9.35
CA ALA A 357 2.28 -15.53 10.52
C ALA A 357 2.01 -16.81 11.33
N ALA A 358 0.76 -17.27 11.41
CA ALA A 358 0.43 -18.56 12.01
C ALA A 358 1.14 -19.71 11.27
N PHE A 359 1.14 -19.70 9.94
CA PHE A 359 1.90 -20.67 9.15
C PHE A 359 3.41 -20.53 9.34
N PHE A 360 3.95 -19.31 9.41
CA PHE A 360 5.37 -19.08 9.66
C PHE A 360 5.80 -19.60 11.03
N GLN A 361 4.95 -19.52 12.03
CA GLN A 361 5.21 -20.07 13.36
C GLN A 361 5.32 -21.60 13.35
N TRP A 362 4.66 -22.27 12.41
CA TRP A 362 4.76 -23.70 12.17
C TRP A 362 5.80 -24.07 11.10
N GLU A 363 6.70 -23.14 10.76
CA GLU A 363 7.74 -23.31 9.73
C GLU A 363 7.20 -23.58 8.31
N MET A 364 5.90 -23.40 8.11
CA MET A 364 5.23 -23.61 6.82
C MET A 364 5.39 -22.38 5.91
N LEU A 365 6.62 -22.05 5.50
CA LEU A 365 6.96 -20.81 4.79
C LEU A 365 6.42 -20.74 3.37
N VAL A 366 6.02 -21.85 2.75
CA VAL A 366 5.48 -21.95 1.38
C VAL A 366 3.96 -21.76 1.35
N THR A 367 3.27 -22.30 2.37
CA THR A 367 1.80 -22.42 2.40
C THR A 367 1.07 -21.07 2.22
N PRO A 368 1.47 -19.94 2.85
CA PRO A 368 0.80 -18.65 2.61
C PRO A 368 0.83 -18.19 1.17
N PHE A 369 1.91 -18.50 0.44
CA PHE A 369 2.04 -18.15 -0.99
C PHE A 369 1.11 -18.97 -1.87
N LEU A 370 0.94 -20.26 -1.58
CA LEU A 370 0.02 -21.14 -2.31
C LEU A 370 -1.44 -20.71 -2.10
N ILE A 371 -1.82 -20.43 -0.85
CA ILE A 371 -3.17 -19.93 -0.53
C ILE A 371 -3.38 -18.57 -1.20
N ALA A 372 -2.44 -17.63 -1.07
CA ALA A 372 -2.51 -16.33 -1.74
C ALA A 372 -2.58 -16.48 -3.26
N GLY A 373 -1.86 -17.44 -3.83
CA GLY A 373 -1.90 -17.78 -5.25
C GLY A 373 -3.27 -18.29 -5.68
N ALA A 374 -3.87 -19.21 -4.93
CA ALA A 374 -5.22 -19.71 -5.19
C ALA A 374 -6.28 -18.58 -5.13
N LEU A 375 -6.21 -17.72 -4.11
CA LEU A 375 -7.10 -16.57 -3.95
C LEU A 375 -6.94 -15.55 -5.09
N GLN A 376 -5.70 -15.24 -5.49
CA GLN A 376 -5.44 -14.33 -6.62
C GLN A 376 -5.79 -14.96 -7.97
N GLY A 377 -5.64 -16.28 -8.12
CA GLY A 377 -6.12 -17.03 -9.30
C GLY A 377 -7.64 -16.97 -9.41
N ALA A 378 -8.36 -17.25 -8.32
CA ALA A 378 -9.82 -17.11 -8.26
C ALA A 378 -10.26 -15.65 -8.56
N TYR A 379 -9.57 -14.65 -7.97
CA TYR A 379 -9.78 -13.25 -8.31
C TYR A 379 -9.68 -12.99 -9.82
N LEU A 380 -8.62 -13.48 -10.48
CA LEU A 380 -8.40 -13.27 -11.92
C LEU A 380 -9.48 -13.95 -12.77
N TYR A 381 -9.88 -15.17 -12.42
CA TYR A 381 -10.94 -15.89 -13.08
C TYR A 381 -12.27 -15.14 -13.04
N PHE A 382 -12.71 -14.71 -11.84
CA PHE A 382 -13.96 -13.96 -11.68
C PHE A 382 -13.87 -12.56 -12.29
N PHE A 383 -12.74 -11.88 -12.18
CA PHE A 383 -12.49 -10.58 -12.80
C PHE A 383 -12.62 -10.69 -14.35
N GLN A 384 -11.98 -11.67 -14.96
CA GLN A 384 -12.06 -11.88 -16.40
C GLN A 384 -13.49 -12.17 -16.84
N ARG A 385 -14.19 -13.05 -16.13
CA ARG A 385 -15.58 -13.42 -16.46
C ARG A 385 -16.52 -12.23 -16.36
N PHE A 386 -16.34 -11.40 -15.35
CA PHE A 386 -17.16 -10.22 -15.12
C PHE A 386 -16.93 -9.15 -16.21
N PHE A 387 -15.67 -8.79 -16.47
CA PHE A 387 -15.35 -7.70 -17.40
C PHE A 387 -15.50 -8.09 -18.89
N LYS A 388 -15.20 -9.34 -19.29
CA LYS A 388 -15.51 -9.80 -20.66
C LYS A 388 -17.00 -9.76 -20.97
N GLY A 389 -17.84 -10.01 -19.97
CA GLY A 389 -19.30 -9.87 -20.13
C GLY A 389 -19.75 -8.44 -20.38
N ILE A 390 -19.04 -7.45 -19.84
CA ILE A 390 -19.34 -6.02 -20.02
C ILE A 390 -18.86 -5.53 -21.40
N GLU A 391 -17.62 -5.86 -21.80
CA GLU A 391 -17.10 -5.49 -23.13
C GLU A 391 -17.93 -6.09 -24.28
N LYS A 392 -18.47 -7.31 -24.12
CA LYS A 392 -19.32 -7.97 -25.13
C LYS A 392 -20.71 -7.35 -25.25
N LYS A 393 -21.20 -6.68 -24.18
CA LYS A 393 -22.48 -5.95 -24.19
C LYS A 393 -22.35 -4.49 -24.66
N ALA A 394 -21.14 -3.98 -24.72
CA ALA A 394 -20.83 -2.61 -25.15
C ALA A 394 -20.48 -2.52 -26.65
N ARG A 395 -20.25 -3.67 -27.30
CA ARG A 395 -20.16 -3.84 -28.76
C ARG A 395 -21.49 -4.25 -29.33
#